data_513f38ddc4bc8ed1ce5343d78f88d2f7
#
_entry.id   513f38ddc4bc8ed1ce5343d78f88d2f7
#
_cell.length_a   1.000
_cell.length_b   1.000
_cell.length_c   1.000
_cell.angle_alpha   90.00
_cell.angle_beta   90.00
_cell.angle_gamma   90.00
#
_symmetry.space_group_name_H-M   'P 1'
#
loop_
_entity.id
_entity.type
_entity.pdbx_description
1 polymer ?
#
loop_
_entity_poly.entity_id
_entity_poly.type
_entity_poly.pdbx_seq_one_letter_code
_entity_poly.pdbx_strand_id
1 'polypeptide(L)' 'MTGVPDAMAPHVTVENEFPEDLFQAMAGFIGGHPEWDQYRLLQSAVASFLFQQGCKEQAVVQHYLNGLFEHPLIPQL' A
#
# COMPACT_ATOMS: atom_id res chain seq x y z
N MET A 1 1.19 19.97 3.28
CA MET A 1 0.82 19.98 2.67
C MET A 1 0.44 19.18 2.39
N THR A 2 0.39 18.83 2.42
CA THR A 2 -0.07 18.10 2.30
C THR A 2 -0.75 18.12 1.26
N GLY A 3 -1.19 18.28 0.78
CA GLY A 3 -1.82 18.28 -0.30
C GLY A 3 -1.22 17.88 -1.54
N VAL A 4 -0.09 17.42 -1.58
CA VAL A 4 0.52 16.96 -2.80
C VAL A 4 -0.07 15.61 -3.15
N PRO A 5 -0.68 15.45 -4.33
CA PRO A 5 -1.23 14.18 -4.72
C PRO A 5 -0.11 13.15 -4.86
N ASP A 6 -0.45 11.92 -4.63
CA ASP A 6 0.52 10.87 -4.72
C ASP A 6 1.22 10.86 -6.05
N ALA A 7 0.51 11.11 -7.12
CA ALA A 7 1.11 11.10 -8.43
C ALA A 7 2.14 12.20 -8.63
N MET A 8 2.08 13.25 -7.83
CA MET A 8 3.01 14.35 -7.95
C MET A 8 4.08 14.35 -6.88
N ALA A 9 4.01 13.43 -5.95
CA ALA A 9 5.02 13.34 -4.91
C ALA A 9 6.29 12.72 -5.47
N PRO A 10 7.45 13.04 -4.92
CA PRO A 10 8.67 12.40 -5.37
C PRO A 10 8.61 10.89 -5.16
N HIS A 11 9.13 10.16 -6.10
CA HIS A 11 9.15 8.71 -6.01
C HIS A 11 10.55 8.18 -6.20
N VAL A 12 10.79 7.06 -5.57
CA VAL A 12 12.06 6.37 -5.66
C VAL A 12 11.77 4.96 -6.15
N THR A 13 12.56 4.48 -7.09
CA THR A 13 12.40 3.13 -7.58
C THR A 13 13.19 2.18 -6.69
N VAL A 14 12.55 1.11 -6.26
CA VAL A 14 13.18 0.12 -5.41
C VAL A 14 13.08 -1.23 -6.10
N GLU A 15 14.20 -1.94 -6.21
CA GLU A 15 14.20 -3.25 -6.82
C GLU A 15 14.50 -4.28 -5.78
N ASN A 16 13.62 -5.26 -5.65
CA ASN A 16 13.79 -6.36 -4.73
C ASN A 16 13.26 -7.62 -5.33
N GLU A 17 13.85 -8.73 -4.95
CA GLU A 17 13.34 -10.00 -5.36
C GLU A 17 12.35 -10.48 -4.33
N PHE A 18 11.29 -11.10 -4.78
CA PHE A 18 10.28 -11.66 -3.90
C PHE A 18 10.34 -13.16 -3.94
N PRO A 19 10.10 -13.82 -2.81
CA PRO A 19 9.87 -15.26 -2.84
C PRO A 19 8.71 -15.58 -3.76
N GLU A 20 8.86 -16.63 -4.53
CA GLU A 20 7.85 -16.93 -5.54
C GLU A 20 6.47 -17.18 -4.95
N ASP A 21 6.41 -17.90 -3.84
CA ASP A 21 5.13 -18.20 -3.21
C ASP A 21 4.42 -16.93 -2.73
N LEU A 22 5.19 -15.97 -2.20
CA LEU A 22 4.61 -14.71 -1.78
C LEU A 22 4.12 -13.90 -2.97
N PHE A 23 4.89 -13.92 -4.04
CA PHE A 23 4.48 -13.22 -5.26
C PHE A 23 3.19 -13.82 -5.81
N GLN A 24 3.07 -15.14 -5.80
CA GLN A 24 1.87 -15.81 -6.29
C GLN A 24 0.65 -15.40 -5.45
N ALA A 25 0.83 -15.32 -4.15
CA ALA A 25 -0.26 -14.91 -3.27
C ALA A 25 -0.69 -13.48 -3.57
N MET A 26 0.28 -12.59 -3.80
CA MET A 26 -0.04 -11.22 -4.12
C MET A 26 -0.78 -11.13 -5.45
N ALA A 27 -0.31 -11.86 -6.45
CA ALA A 27 -0.95 -11.83 -7.76
C ALA A 27 -2.36 -12.38 -7.68
N GLY A 28 -2.58 -13.41 -6.87
CA GLY A 28 -3.92 -13.96 -6.70
C GLY A 28 -4.85 -12.96 -6.06
N PHE A 29 -4.37 -12.25 -5.05
CA PHE A 29 -5.18 -11.24 -4.39
C PHE A 29 -5.57 -10.13 -5.37
N ILE A 30 -4.59 -9.64 -6.12
CA ILE A 30 -4.85 -8.57 -7.07
C ILE A 30 -5.83 -9.01 -8.14
N GLY A 31 -5.71 -10.26 -8.57
CA GLY A 31 -6.61 -10.77 -9.59
C GLY A 31 -8.06 -10.79 -9.16
N GLY A 32 -8.30 -10.94 -7.86
CA GLY A 32 -9.68 -10.96 -7.36
C GLY A 32 -10.16 -9.62 -6.83
N HIS A 33 -9.34 -8.59 -6.86
CA HIS A 33 -9.69 -7.30 -6.29
C HIS A 33 -9.29 -6.18 -7.24
N PRO A 34 -10.16 -5.84 -8.18
CA PRO A 34 -9.79 -4.90 -9.26
C PRO A 34 -9.36 -3.52 -8.77
N GLU A 35 -9.78 -3.12 -7.58
CA GLU A 35 -9.40 -1.80 -7.07
C GLU A 35 -7.97 -1.79 -6.54
N TRP A 36 -7.31 -2.96 -6.48
CA TRP A 36 -5.93 -3.04 -6.03
C TRP A 36 -5.04 -3.36 -7.21
N ASP A 37 -3.82 -2.83 -7.18
CA ASP A 37 -2.79 -3.24 -8.11
C ASP A 37 -1.51 -3.39 -7.31
N GLN A 38 -0.45 -3.83 -7.97
CA GLN A 38 0.79 -4.10 -7.27
C GLN A 38 1.33 -2.85 -6.60
N TYR A 39 1.25 -1.72 -7.28
CA TYR A 39 1.73 -0.47 -6.75
C TYR A 39 1.03 -0.10 -5.45
N ARG A 40 -0.29 -0.13 -5.45
CA ARG A 40 -1.06 0.23 -4.26
C ARG A 40 -0.90 -0.78 -3.16
N LEU A 41 -0.85 -2.04 -3.51
CA LEU A 41 -0.73 -3.09 -2.51
C LEU A 41 0.60 -2.96 -1.78
N LEU A 42 1.69 -2.75 -2.52
CA LEU A 42 2.98 -2.66 -1.88
C LEU A 42 3.11 -1.45 -0.99
N GLN A 43 2.57 -0.31 -1.42
CA GLN A 43 2.61 0.88 -0.58
C GLN A 43 1.82 0.67 0.70
N SER A 44 0.65 0.09 0.59
CA SER A 44 -0.18 -0.15 1.75
C SER A 44 0.44 -1.16 2.69
N ALA A 45 1.05 -2.19 2.12
CA ALA A 45 1.68 -3.21 2.95
C ALA A 45 2.84 -2.63 3.74
N VAL A 46 3.68 -1.83 3.10
CA VAL A 46 4.81 -1.23 3.77
C VAL A 46 4.33 -0.26 4.83
N ALA A 47 3.37 0.59 4.49
CA ALA A 47 2.86 1.57 5.45
C ALA A 47 2.21 0.88 6.64
N SER A 48 1.43 -0.18 6.38
CA SER A 48 0.78 -0.92 7.45
C SER A 48 1.79 -1.55 8.38
N PHE A 49 2.79 -2.18 7.80
CA PHE A 49 3.79 -2.85 8.62
C PHE A 49 4.55 -1.84 9.50
N LEU A 50 4.98 -0.75 8.88
CA LEU A 50 5.72 0.27 9.63
C LEU A 50 4.86 0.87 10.73
N PHE A 51 3.60 1.13 10.42
CA PHE A 51 2.70 1.68 11.42
C PHE A 51 2.54 0.72 12.59
N GLN A 52 2.38 -0.55 12.29
CA GLN A 52 2.21 -1.57 13.34
C GLN A 52 3.47 -1.72 14.17
N GLN A 53 4.62 -1.44 13.59
CA GLN A 53 5.87 -1.52 14.34
C GLN A 53 6.18 -0.25 15.11
N GLY A 54 5.27 0.70 15.10
CA GLY A 54 5.42 1.91 15.91
C GLY A 54 5.95 3.12 15.18
N CYS A 55 6.13 3.02 13.85
CA CYS A 55 6.59 4.17 13.09
C CYS A 55 5.43 5.13 12.89
N LYS A 56 5.50 6.29 13.51
CA LYS A 56 4.41 7.25 13.47
C LYS A 56 4.72 8.46 12.64
N GLU A 57 5.64 8.36 11.71
CA GLU A 57 5.91 9.48 10.82
C GLU A 57 4.67 9.79 10.02
N GLN A 58 4.48 11.07 9.76
CA GLN A 58 3.27 11.52 9.10
C GLN A 58 3.05 10.82 7.77
N ALA A 59 4.11 10.61 7.01
CA ALA A 59 3.99 9.96 5.71
C ALA A 59 3.47 8.54 5.86
N VAL A 60 3.95 7.81 6.86
CA VAL A 60 3.51 6.44 7.09
C VAL A 60 2.04 6.41 7.45
N VAL A 61 1.63 7.29 8.36
CA VAL A 61 0.22 7.34 8.78
C VAL A 61 -0.66 7.69 7.60
N GLN A 62 -0.22 8.64 6.78
CA GLN A 62 -1.01 9.07 5.63
C GLN A 62 -1.25 7.92 4.67
N HIS A 63 -0.21 7.18 4.32
CA HIS A 63 -0.36 6.07 3.39
C HIS A 63 -1.15 4.92 4.00
N TYR A 64 -1.00 4.71 5.30
CA TYR A 64 -1.76 3.68 5.98
C TYR A 64 -3.26 4.00 5.91
N LEU A 65 -3.61 5.25 6.20
CA LEU A 65 -5.01 5.65 6.17
C LEU A 65 -5.58 5.64 4.75
N ASN A 66 -4.78 6.02 3.77
CA ASN A 66 -5.24 5.95 2.39
C ASN A 66 -5.59 4.53 2.02
N GLY A 67 -4.79 3.58 2.44
CA GLY A 67 -5.08 2.19 2.14
C GLY A 67 -6.33 1.69 2.83
N LEU A 68 -6.61 2.21 4.03
CA LEU A 68 -7.79 1.77 4.74
C LEU A 68 -9.07 2.38 4.20
N PHE A 69 -9.03 3.64 3.85
CA PHE A 69 -10.26 4.37 3.62
C PHE A 69 -10.60 4.69 2.18
N GLU A 70 -9.68 4.43 1.27
CA GLU A 70 -9.98 4.73 -0.10
C GLU A 70 -10.40 3.52 -0.92
N HIS A 71 -10.43 2.34 -0.33
CA HIS A 71 -10.78 1.15 -1.06
C HIS A 71 -12.09 0.61 -0.55
N PRO A 72 -13.01 0.40 -1.44
CA PRO A 72 -14.35 0.04 -1.03
C PRO A 72 -14.49 -1.28 -0.35
N LEU A 73 -13.50 -2.12 -0.45
CA LEU A 73 -13.67 -3.31 0.15
C LEU A 73 -13.64 -3.25 1.57
N ILE A 74 -13.06 -2.29 2.09
CA ILE A 74 -12.93 -2.24 3.38
C ILE A 74 -14.14 -2.14 4.09
N PRO A 75 -14.91 -1.86 3.76
CA PRO A 75 -15.93 -1.69 4.43
C PRO A 75 -16.75 -2.48 4.84
N GLN A 76 -16.89 -2.92 4.47
CA GLN A 76 -17.64 -3.65 4.75
C GLN A 76 -17.79 -3.73 5.94
N LEU A 77 -17.73 -3.37 6.45
CA LEU A 77 -17.78 -3.49 7.58
C LEU A 77 -18.78 -3.22 7.96
#